data_4fa9f2e9ca68f7d5b2340ceba46e7562
#
_entry.id   4fa9f2e9ca68f7d5b2340ceba46e7562
#
_cell.length_a   1.000
_cell.length_b   1.000
_cell.length_c   1.000
_cell.angle_alpha   90.00
_cell.angle_beta   90.00
_cell.angle_gamma   90.00
#
_symmetry.space_group_name_H-M   'P 1'
#
loop_
_entity.id
_entity.type
_entity.pdbx_description
1 polymer ?
#
loop_
_entity_poly.entity_id
_entity_poly.type
_entity_poly.pdbx_seq_one_letter_code
_entity_poly.pdbx_strand_id
1 'polypeptide(L)'
;MKKKEYNTGNKRNNNMTTQGHKGVPTSLDVRIIEELLNDAYVSSTDISKKHKAPLSTVQRRRKFLEDTLLTRRYEIDLKKQGFRIGELTVFPENGASRAIATGIFSRYSNHILSISMKIDGSIILAVLVYFRTTNEIHEMMEGIHSMSGVENVRFAETVEIMRDKRNGIAKTVARSMAQ
;
A
#
# COMPACT_ATOMS: atom_id res chain seq x y z
N MET A 1 -14.94 -63.06 -22.43
CA MET A 1 -14.81 -61.63 -22.23
C MET A 1 -14.08 -61.36 -20.94
N LYS A 2 -12.79 -60.95 -20.99
CA LYS A 2 -11.94 -60.73 -19.83
C LYS A 2 -11.95 -59.22 -19.51
N LYS A 3 -12.46 -58.81 -18.35
CA LYS A 3 -12.35 -57.44 -17.83
C LYS A 3 -10.91 -57.22 -17.34
N LYS A 4 -10.27 -56.19 -17.89
CA LYS A 4 -9.01 -55.63 -17.40
C LYS A 4 -9.29 -54.69 -16.23
N GLU A 5 -8.81 -55.03 -15.05
CA GLU A 5 -8.72 -54.13 -13.91
C GLU A 5 -7.57 -53.17 -14.12
N TYR A 6 -7.84 -51.84 -14.06
CA TYR A 6 -6.83 -50.80 -14.03
C TYR A 6 -6.47 -50.51 -12.56
N ASN A 7 -5.26 -50.91 -12.26
CA ASN A 7 -4.60 -50.65 -10.96
C ASN A 7 -4.21 -49.18 -10.89
N THR A 8 -4.87 -48.38 -10.05
CA THR A 8 -4.56 -46.97 -9.80
C THR A 8 -3.45 -46.90 -8.74
N GLY A 9 -2.24 -46.74 -9.25
CA GLY A 9 -1.03 -46.55 -8.43
C GLY A 9 -0.98 -45.21 -7.74
N ASN A 10 -0.78 -45.28 -6.45
CA ASN A 10 0.13 -44.51 -5.63
C ASN A 10 0.14 -42.99 -5.74
N LYS A 11 -0.77 -42.31 -5.05
CA LYS A 11 -0.63 -40.92 -4.65
C LYS A 11 0.51 -40.76 -3.64
N ARG A 12 1.68 -40.39 -4.11
CA ARG A 12 2.72 -39.85 -3.23
C ARG A 12 2.25 -38.52 -2.71
N ASN A 13 1.81 -38.48 -1.46
CA ASN A 13 1.62 -37.24 -0.69
C ASN A 13 3.00 -36.61 -0.48
N ASN A 14 3.38 -35.72 -1.37
CA ASN A 14 4.41 -34.72 -1.07
C ASN A 14 3.80 -33.62 -0.20
N ASN A 15 3.63 -33.92 1.09
CA ASN A 15 3.55 -32.88 2.12
C ASN A 15 4.93 -32.21 2.21
N MET A 16 5.19 -31.30 1.29
CA MET A 16 6.20 -30.28 1.47
C MET A 16 5.65 -29.30 2.51
N THR A 17 5.87 -29.63 3.78
CA THR A 17 5.82 -28.69 4.89
C THR A 17 6.88 -27.63 4.61
N THR A 18 6.48 -26.55 3.94
CA THR A 18 7.20 -25.30 3.95
C THR A 18 7.11 -24.76 5.38
N GLN A 19 7.98 -25.27 6.26
CA GLN A 19 8.33 -24.57 7.48
C GLN A 19 8.91 -23.23 7.04
N GLY A 20 8.04 -22.18 7.04
CA GLY A 20 8.47 -20.83 6.89
C GLY A 20 9.46 -20.52 7.99
N HIS A 21 10.73 -20.49 7.65
CA HIS A 21 11.74 -19.88 8.50
C HIS A 21 11.31 -18.42 8.68
N LYS A 22 10.69 -18.12 9.82
CA LYS A 22 10.62 -16.78 10.37
C LYS A 22 12.06 -16.39 10.71
N GLY A 23 12.86 -16.16 9.68
CA GLY A 23 14.25 -15.82 9.86
C GLY A 23 14.31 -14.39 10.37
N VAL A 24 14.97 -14.20 11.49
CA VAL A 24 15.35 -12.89 12.00
C VAL A 24 15.94 -12.07 10.85
N PRO A 25 15.51 -10.82 10.63
CA PRO A 25 16.05 -9.97 9.59
C PRO A 25 17.56 -9.82 9.78
N THR A 26 18.27 -10.03 8.69
CA THR A 26 19.73 -9.90 8.66
C THR A 26 20.13 -8.51 8.20
N SER A 27 21.39 -8.13 8.44
CA SER A 27 21.94 -6.88 7.88
C SER A 27 21.82 -6.83 6.34
N LEU A 28 21.83 -7.97 5.68
CA LEU A 28 21.62 -8.06 4.23
C LEU A 28 20.18 -7.70 3.84
N ASP A 29 19.17 -8.09 4.63
CA ASP A 29 17.77 -7.74 4.35
C ASP A 29 17.56 -6.23 4.38
N VAL A 30 18.14 -5.55 5.38
CA VAL A 30 18.08 -4.08 5.45
C VAL A 30 18.64 -3.45 4.18
N ARG A 31 19.80 -3.94 3.71
CA ARG A 31 20.42 -3.44 2.49
C ARG A 31 19.58 -3.71 1.24
N ILE A 32 18.99 -4.91 1.13
CA ILE A 32 18.08 -5.24 0.03
C ILE A 32 16.85 -4.31 0.04
N ILE A 33 16.26 -4.07 1.22
CA ILE A 33 15.12 -3.16 1.36
C ILE A 33 15.52 -1.73 0.96
N GLU A 34 16.67 -1.24 1.42
CA GLU A 34 17.17 0.10 1.06
C GLU A 34 17.35 0.25 -0.47
N GLU A 35 17.93 -0.74 -1.13
CA GLU A 35 18.09 -0.71 -2.59
C GLU A 35 16.73 -0.71 -3.31
N LEU A 36 15.80 -1.55 -2.89
CA LEU A 36 14.46 -1.65 -3.49
C LEU A 36 13.58 -0.42 -3.25
N LEU A 37 13.76 0.27 -2.11
CA LEU A 37 13.08 1.53 -1.85
C LEU A 37 13.66 2.70 -2.66
N ASN A 38 14.95 2.64 -3.01
CA ASN A 38 15.59 3.63 -3.87
C ASN A 38 15.29 3.39 -5.36
N ASP A 39 15.32 2.12 -5.77
CA ASP A 39 14.98 1.71 -7.13
C ASP A 39 14.27 0.35 -7.12
N ALA A 40 12.96 0.37 -7.35
CA ALA A 40 12.13 -0.83 -7.38
C ALA A 40 12.51 -1.82 -8.50
N TYR A 41 13.29 -1.38 -9.49
CA TYR A 41 13.73 -2.18 -10.63
C TYR A 41 15.17 -2.69 -10.50
N VAL A 42 15.89 -2.32 -9.45
CA VAL A 42 17.26 -2.79 -9.23
C VAL A 42 17.34 -4.31 -9.32
N SER A 43 18.32 -4.83 -10.05
CA SER A 43 18.47 -6.28 -10.23
C SER A 43 19.11 -6.94 -9.00
N SER A 44 18.78 -8.20 -8.75
CA SER A 44 19.45 -8.98 -7.69
C SER A 44 20.94 -9.13 -7.94
N THR A 45 21.37 -9.07 -9.19
CA THR A 45 22.79 -9.12 -9.58
C THR A 45 23.50 -7.83 -9.14
N ASP A 46 22.89 -6.68 -9.31
CA ASP A 46 23.48 -5.40 -8.92
C ASP A 46 23.56 -5.28 -7.40
N ILE A 47 22.51 -5.70 -6.70
CA ILE A 47 22.50 -5.79 -5.23
C ILE A 47 23.63 -6.72 -4.75
N SER A 48 23.76 -7.91 -5.37
CA SER A 48 24.81 -8.88 -5.06
C SER A 48 26.21 -8.29 -5.20
N LYS A 49 26.49 -7.64 -6.33
CA LYS A 49 27.77 -6.96 -6.59
C LYS A 49 28.04 -5.84 -5.60
N LYS A 50 27.07 -4.95 -5.40
CA LYS A 50 27.19 -3.77 -4.52
C LYS A 50 27.48 -4.16 -3.08
N HIS A 51 26.80 -5.19 -2.57
CA HIS A 51 26.92 -5.61 -1.18
C HIS A 51 27.85 -6.81 -0.96
N LYS A 52 28.55 -7.28 -2.01
CA LYS A 52 29.46 -8.43 -1.98
C LYS A 52 28.82 -9.66 -1.33
N ALA A 53 27.56 -9.93 -1.67
CA ALA A 53 26.78 -11.06 -1.15
C ALA A 53 26.52 -12.10 -2.27
N PRO A 54 26.45 -13.41 -1.97
CA PRO A 54 26.16 -14.42 -2.99
C PRO A 54 24.80 -14.15 -3.66
N LEU A 55 24.76 -14.21 -5.00
CA LEU A 55 23.56 -13.93 -5.79
C LEU A 55 22.36 -14.79 -5.37
N SER A 56 22.57 -16.08 -5.15
CA SER A 56 21.51 -17.01 -4.70
C SER A 56 20.92 -16.61 -3.34
N THR A 57 21.77 -16.09 -2.44
CA THR A 57 21.31 -15.59 -1.14
C THR A 57 20.48 -14.33 -1.32
N VAL A 58 20.96 -13.38 -2.15
CA VAL A 58 20.20 -12.13 -2.44
C VAL A 58 18.85 -12.47 -3.07
N GLN A 59 18.81 -13.35 -4.08
CA GLN A 59 17.56 -13.74 -4.74
C GLN A 59 16.56 -14.36 -3.77
N ARG A 60 16.99 -15.29 -2.94
CA ARG A 60 16.14 -15.94 -1.94
C ARG A 60 15.62 -14.94 -0.92
N ARG A 61 16.48 -14.06 -0.39
CA ARG A 61 16.09 -13.05 0.61
C ARG A 61 15.17 -11.99 0.01
N ARG A 62 15.47 -11.51 -1.20
CA ARG A 62 14.61 -10.57 -1.92
C ARG A 62 13.22 -11.15 -2.12
N LYS A 63 13.10 -12.38 -2.61
CA LYS A 63 11.81 -13.05 -2.78
C LYS A 63 11.05 -13.11 -1.46
N PHE A 64 11.71 -13.51 -0.37
CA PHE A 64 11.09 -13.53 0.95
C PHE A 64 10.56 -12.15 1.37
N LEU A 65 11.34 -11.10 1.17
CA LEU A 65 10.93 -9.72 1.50
C LEU A 65 9.77 -9.22 0.63
N GLU A 66 9.78 -9.52 -0.67
CA GLU A 66 8.70 -9.18 -1.60
C GLU A 66 7.40 -9.94 -1.26
N ASP A 67 7.50 -11.21 -0.81
CA ASP A 67 6.34 -12.02 -0.46
C ASP A 67 5.72 -11.64 0.91
N THR A 68 6.52 -11.07 1.84
CA THR A 68 6.08 -10.87 3.23
C THR A 68 5.98 -9.43 3.67
N LEU A 69 6.76 -8.53 3.09
CA LEU A 69 6.93 -7.17 3.61
C LEU A 69 6.74 -6.09 2.55
N LEU A 70 7.23 -6.31 1.33
CA LEU A 70 7.29 -5.27 0.31
C LEU A 70 6.15 -5.40 -0.70
N THR A 71 5.57 -4.26 -1.07
CA THR A 71 4.60 -4.20 -2.17
C THR A 71 5.15 -3.33 -3.28
N ARG A 72 5.25 -3.88 -4.49
CA ARG A 72 5.61 -3.10 -5.68
C ARG A 72 4.36 -2.49 -6.29
N ARG A 73 4.36 -1.16 -6.50
CA ARG A 73 3.26 -0.44 -7.12
C ARG A 73 3.77 0.48 -8.22
N TYR A 74 2.98 0.65 -9.26
CA TYR A 74 3.13 1.72 -10.23
C TYR A 74 2.23 2.88 -9.77
N GLU A 75 2.77 4.07 -9.75
CA GLU A 75 2.00 5.28 -9.42
C GLU A 75 2.04 6.23 -10.61
N ILE A 76 0.91 6.87 -10.90
CA ILE A 76 0.83 7.93 -11.90
C ILE A 76 1.29 9.22 -11.24
N ASP A 77 2.24 9.91 -11.86
CA ASP A 77 2.62 11.25 -11.42
C ASP A 77 1.54 12.26 -11.82
N LEU A 78 0.56 12.42 -10.93
CA LEU A 78 -0.59 13.29 -11.15
C LEU A 78 -0.19 14.75 -11.36
N LYS A 79 0.87 15.23 -10.72
CA LYS A 79 1.36 16.60 -10.88
C LYS A 79 1.86 16.86 -12.29
N LYS A 80 2.59 15.91 -12.90
CA LYS A 80 3.00 16.01 -14.32
C LYS A 80 1.84 16.04 -15.28
N GLN A 81 0.68 15.52 -14.88
CA GLN A 81 -0.56 15.55 -15.66
C GLN A 81 -1.42 16.80 -15.37
N GLY A 82 -0.91 17.75 -14.60
CA GLY A 82 -1.60 18.98 -14.27
C GLY A 82 -2.68 18.83 -13.19
N PHE A 83 -2.67 17.73 -12.46
CA PHE A 83 -3.57 17.56 -11.32
C PHE A 83 -2.97 18.14 -10.04
N ARG A 84 -3.84 18.68 -9.22
CA ARG A 84 -3.60 19.12 -7.85
C ARG A 84 -4.11 18.04 -6.90
N ILE A 85 -3.53 17.96 -5.71
CA ILE A 85 -3.90 16.97 -4.69
C ILE A 85 -4.28 17.71 -3.42
N GLY A 86 -5.34 17.24 -2.77
CA GLY A 86 -5.76 17.78 -1.48
C GLY A 86 -6.45 16.72 -0.63
N GLU A 87 -6.69 17.08 0.62
CA GLU A 87 -7.42 16.24 1.59
C GLU A 87 -8.71 16.94 2.00
N LEU A 88 -9.83 16.25 1.84
CA LEU A 88 -11.09 16.62 2.47
C LEU A 88 -11.19 15.91 3.83
N THR A 89 -11.33 16.69 4.89
CA THR A 89 -11.64 16.18 6.22
C THR A 89 -13.15 16.30 6.41
N VAL A 90 -13.82 15.15 6.50
CA VAL A 90 -15.27 15.08 6.69
C VAL A 90 -15.54 14.69 8.14
N PHE A 91 -16.43 15.42 8.77
CA PHE A 91 -16.88 15.22 10.16
C PHE A 91 -18.25 14.54 10.13
N PRO A 92 -18.32 13.21 10.36
CA PRO A 92 -19.57 12.49 10.39
C PRO A 92 -20.24 12.57 11.75
N GLU A 93 -21.56 12.56 11.78
CA GLU A 93 -22.31 12.27 13.00
C GLU A 93 -21.97 10.86 13.54
N ASN A 94 -22.18 10.64 14.83
CA ASN A 94 -21.88 9.39 15.48
C ASN A 94 -22.54 8.19 14.76
N GLY A 95 -21.71 7.22 14.38
CA GLY A 95 -22.13 5.97 13.72
C GLY A 95 -22.30 6.06 12.20
N ALA A 96 -22.30 7.25 11.58
CA ALA A 96 -22.56 7.43 10.15
C ALA A 96 -21.33 7.23 9.25
N SER A 97 -20.12 7.17 9.82
CA SER A 97 -18.84 7.22 9.09
C SER A 97 -18.73 6.25 7.93
N ARG A 98 -19.15 4.98 8.10
CA ARG A 98 -19.04 3.96 7.03
C ARG A 98 -20.03 4.21 5.89
N ALA A 99 -21.25 4.62 6.20
CA ALA A 99 -22.27 4.93 5.20
C ALA A 99 -21.83 6.14 4.35
N ILE A 100 -21.34 7.18 5.02
CA ILE A 100 -20.80 8.39 4.38
C ILE A 100 -19.60 8.05 3.50
N ALA A 101 -18.61 7.28 3.98
CA ALA A 101 -17.46 6.86 3.19
C ALA A 101 -17.87 6.09 1.93
N THR A 102 -18.85 5.20 2.04
CA THR A 102 -19.40 4.46 0.89
C THR A 102 -20.10 5.41 -0.09
N GLY A 103 -20.90 6.35 0.40
CA GLY A 103 -21.60 7.35 -0.41
C GLY A 103 -20.61 8.26 -1.16
N ILE A 104 -19.60 8.75 -0.46
CA ILE A 104 -18.53 9.57 -1.07
C ILE A 104 -17.83 8.79 -2.17
N PHE A 105 -17.41 7.56 -1.89
CA PHE A 105 -16.73 6.74 -2.89
C PHE A 105 -17.61 6.45 -4.11
N SER A 106 -18.88 6.10 -3.91
CA SER A 106 -19.81 5.84 -5.02
C SER A 106 -20.00 7.06 -5.92
N ARG A 107 -20.05 8.26 -5.35
CA ARG A 107 -20.33 9.49 -6.10
C ARG A 107 -19.09 10.08 -6.77
N TYR A 108 -17.93 9.96 -6.11
CA TYR A 108 -16.71 10.70 -6.51
C TYR A 108 -15.51 9.77 -6.76
N SER A 109 -15.70 8.49 -7.04
CA SER A 109 -14.62 7.50 -7.23
C SER A 109 -13.52 7.95 -8.21
N ASN A 110 -13.90 8.72 -9.25
CA ASN A 110 -12.97 9.22 -10.26
C ASN A 110 -12.08 10.39 -9.79
N HIS A 111 -12.27 10.86 -8.57
CA HIS A 111 -11.49 11.95 -7.98
C HIS A 111 -10.82 11.52 -6.67
N ILE A 112 -11.02 10.29 -6.23
CA ILE A 112 -10.57 9.81 -4.92
C ILE A 112 -9.33 8.92 -5.09
N LEU A 113 -8.27 9.25 -4.37
CA LEU A 113 -7.09 8.40 -4.21
C LEU A 113 -7.25 7.42 -3.05
N SER A 114 -7.80 7.89 -1.93
CA SER A 114 -8.07 7.04 -0.76
C SER A 114 -9.09 7.69 0.18
N ILE A 115 -9.78 6.84 0.95
CA ILE A 115 -10.58 7.26 2.10
C ILE A 115 -10.03 6.53 3.31
N SER A 116 -9.70 7.27 4.36
CA SER A 116 -9.23 6.72 5.64
C SER A 116 -10.05 7.26 6.79
N MET A 117 -10.30 6.39 7.78
CA MET A 117 -10.91 6.79 9.05
C MET A 117 -9.79 7.17 10.02
N LYS A 118 -9.90 8.34 10.62
CA LYS A 118 -8.94 8.83 11.63
C LYS A 118 -9.69 9.15 12.94
N ILE A 119 -8.96 9.22 14.02
CA ILE A 119 -9.47 9.65 15.33
C ILE A 119 -8.75 10.95 15.70
N ASP A 120 -9.54 12.01 15.87
CA ASP A 120 -9.07 13.34 16.32
C ASP A 120 -10.12 13.92 17.27
N GLY A 121 -10.10 13.47 18.54
CA GLY A 121 -11.16 13.72 19.50
C GLY A 121 -12.49 13.04 19.18
N SER A 122 -12.84 12.93 17.91
CA SER A 122 -13.95 12.19 17.33
C SER A 122 -13.49 11.38 16.11
N ILE A 123 -14.39 10.57 15.54
CA ILE A 123 -14.11 9.88 14.28
C ILE A 123 -14.27 10.88 13.13
N ILE A 124 -13.23 11.00 12.30
CA ILE A 124 -13.25 11.79 11.06
C ILE A 124 -12.90 10.92 9.86
N LEU A 125 -13.34 11.32 8.67
CA LEU A 125 -12.92 10.71 7.42
C LEU A 125 -11.95 11.66 6.70
N ALA A 126 -10.76 11.16 6.37
CA ALA A 126 -9.81 11.85 5.52
C ALA A 126 -9.91 11.27 4.11
N VAL A 127 -10.33 12.10 3.17
CA VAL A 127 -10.53 11.74 1.76
C VAL A 127 -9.45 12.43 0.94
N LEU A 128 -8.47 11.67 0.49
CA LEU A 128 -7.42 12.17 -0.39
C LEU A 128 -7.97 12.23 -1.81
N VAL A 129 -7.95 13.41 -2.41
CA VAL A 129 -8.54 13.68 -3.71
C VAL A 129 -7.56 14.31 -4.68
N TYR A 130 -7.81 14.14 -5.98
CA TYR A 130 -7.13 14.88 -7.03
C TYR A 130 -8.15 15.61 -7.91
N PHE A 131 -7.75 16.77 -8.39
CA PHE A 131 -8.59 17.70 -9.14
C PHE A 131 -7.76 18.60 -10.04
N ARG A 132 -8.37 19.27 -10.99
CA ARG A 132 -7.70 20.26 -11.86
C ARG A 132 -8.10 21.68 -11.53
N THR A 133 -9.36 21.88 -11.20
CA THR A 133 -9.93 23.22 -10.99
C THR A 133 -10.47 23.36 -9.58
N THR A 134 -10.49 24.59 -9.08
CA THR A 134 -11.08 24.91 -7.77
C THR A 134 -12.58 24.63 -7.75
N ASN A 135 -13.27 24.77 -8.89
CA ASN A 135 -14.70 24.45 -8.99
C ASN A 135 -14.99 22.98 -8.70
N GLU A 136 -14.18 22.04 -9.23
CA GLU A 136 -14.35 20.60 -8.95
C GLU A 136 -14.34 20.32 -7.45
N ILE A 137 -13.41 20.94 -6.71
CA ILE A 137 -13.33 20.80 -5.25
C ILE A 137 -14.54 21.43 -4.56
N HIS A 138 -14.97 22.60 -5.01
CA HIS A 138 -16.10 23.29 -4.42
C HIS A 138 -17.39 22.48 -4.55
N GLU A 139 -17.68 21.99 -5.76
CA GLU A 139 -18.81 21.10 -6.02
C GLU A 139 -18.76 19.79 -5.19
N MET A 140 -17.56 19.24 -5.03
CA MET A 140 -17.36 18.03 -4.22
C MET A 140 -17.63 18.32 -2.74
N MET A 141 -17.13 19.45 -2.21
CA MET A 141 -17.38 19.87 -0.82
C MET A 141 -18.86 20.06 -0.53
N GLU A 142 -19.55 20.81 -1.40
CA GLU A 142 -21.00 21.06 -1.27
C GLU A 142 -21.80 19.75 -1.33
N GLY A 143 -21.45 18.90 -2.31
CA GLY A 143 -22.11 17.63 -2.48
C GLY A 143 -21.87 16.65 -1.31
N ILE A 144 -20.72 16.67 -0.68
CA ILE A 144 -20.44 15.87 0.52
C ILE A 144 -21.13 16.49 1.75
N HIS A 145 -21.09 17.81 1.89
CA HIS A 145 -21.75 18.50 3.00
C HIS A 145 -23.26 18.28 3.00
N SER A 146 -23.87 18.13 1.82
CA SER A 146 -25.31 17.83 1.70
C SER A 146 -25.70 16.38 2.01
N MET A 147 -24.75 15.48 2.26
CA MET A 147 -25.06 14.10 2.62
C MET A 147 -25.59 14.02 4.05
N SER A 148 -26.61 13.19 4.27
CA SER A 148 -27.15 12.96 5.60
C SER A 148 -26.09 12.39 6.54
N GLY A 149 -26.01 12.96 7.74
CA GLY A 149 -25.06 12.56 8.77
C GLY A 149 -23.66 13.20 8.62
N VAL A 150 -23.50 14.20 7.73
CA VAL A 150 -22.28 15.00 7.63
C VAL A 150 -22.49 16.31 8.39
N GLU A 151 -21.68 16.54 9.42
CA GLU A 151 -21.70 17.77 10.21
C GLU A 151 -20.90 18.90 9.55
N ASN A 152 -19.74 18.57 9.02
CA ASN A 152 -18.84 19.54 8.43
C ASN A 152 -17.88 18.91 7.41
N VAL A 153 -17.38 19.73 6.50
CA VAL A 153 -16.33 19.36 5.52
C VAL A 153 -15.28 20.47 5.47
N ARG A 154 -14.01 20.08 5.59
CA ARG A 154 -12.87 21.00 5.44
C ARG A 154 -11.99 20.51 4.31
N PHE A 155 -11.34 21.43 3.63
CA PHE A 155 -10.40 21.13 2.56
C PHE A 155 -9.03 21.73 2.85
N ALA A 156 -7.99 20.95 2.57
CA ALA A 156 -6.61 21.39 2.59
C ALA A 156 -5.91 20.92 1.31
N GLU A 157 -5.34 21.87 0.56
CA GLU A 157 -4.55 21.53 -0.62
C GLU A 157 -3.10 21.25 -0.27
N THR A 158 -2.52 20.22 -0.87
CA THR A 158 -1.08 19.95 -0.80
C THR A 158 -0.34 20.79 -1.83
N VAL A 159 0.14 21.96 -1.43
CA VAL A 159 0.90 22.86 -2.30
C VAL A 159 2.27 22.29 -2.62
N GLU A 160 2.99 21.82 -1.60
CA GLU A 160 4.34 21.29 -1.74
C GLU A 160 4.61 20.18 -0.70
N ILE A 161 5.34 19.15 -1.12
CA ILE A 161 5.91 18.16 -0.20
C ILE A 161 7.36 18.57 0.07
N MET A 162 7.60 19.24 1.18
CA MET A 162 8.92 19.76 1.53
C MET A 162 9.95 18.66 1.83
N ARG A 163 9.52 17.51 2.34
CA ARG A 163 10.37 16.34 2.64
C ARG A 163 9.57 15.06 2.51
N ASP A 164 10.06 14.13 1.72
CA ASP A 164 9.59 12.74 1.67
C ASP A 164 10.77 11.82 1.96
N LYS A 165 10.72 11.11 3.11
CA LYS A 165 11.78 10.21 3.55
C LYS A 165 11.26 8.78 3.72
N ARG A 166 10.55 8.26 2.74
CA ARG A 166 10.04 6.87 2.77
C ARG A 166 11.17 5.84 2.92
N ASN A 167 12.34 6.14 2.38
CA ASN A 167 13.51 5.26 2.43
C ASN A 167 14.13 5.10 3.84
N GLY A 168 13.81 5.97 4.82
CA GLY A 168 14.29 5.85 6.20
C GLY A 168 13.64 4.74 7.01
N ILE A 169 12.53 4.18 6.53
CA ILE A 169 11.76 3.14 7.21
C ILE A 169 12.49 1.79 7.27
N ALA A 170 13.37 1.48 6.30
CA ALA A 170 14.05 0.19 6.21
C ALA A 170 14.71 -0.26 7.52
N LYS A 171 15.44 0.64 8.18
CA LYS A 171 16.11 0.34 9.46
C LYS A 171 15.14 0.12 10.62
N THR A 172 14.03 0.87 10.63
CA THR A 172 12.99 0.75 11.66
C THR A 172 12.26 -0.57 11.53
N VAL A 173 11.85 -0.92 10.30
CA VAL A 173 11.17 -2.19 10.01
C VAL A 173 12.07 -3.39 10.34
N ALA A 174 13.35 -3.33 9.95
CA ALA A 174 14.29 -4.40 10.28
C ALA A 174 14.44 -4.63 11.79
N ARG A 175 14.42 -3.57 12.60
CA ARG A 175 14.44 -3.67 14.06
C ARG A 175 13.16 -4.30 14.62
N SER A 176 11.99 -3.94 14.10
CA SER A 176 10.70 -4.50 14.56
C SER A 176 10.53 -5.97 14.20
N MET A 177 11.19 -6.44 13.12
CA MET A 177 11.17 -7.86 12.75
C MET A 177 12.14 -8.72 13.60
N ALA A 178 13.07 -8.11 14.33
CA ALA A 178 14.05 -8.78 15.17
C ALA A 178 13.54 -9.01 16.62
N GLN A 179 12.39 -8.47 16.97
CA GLN A 179 11.68 -8.69 18.24
C GLN A 179 10.64 -9.80 18.08
#